data_eec9421e850c9020415039810086aa40
#
_entry.id   eec9421e850c9020415039810086aa40
#
_cell.length_a   1.000
_cell.length_b   1.000
_cell.length_c   1.000
_cell.angle_alpha   90.00
_cell.angle_beta   90.00
_cell.angle_gamma   90.00
#
_symmetry.space_group_name_H-M   'P 1'
#
loop_
_entity.id
_entity.type
_entity.pdbx_description
1 polymer ?
#
loop_
_entity_poly.entity_id
_entity_poly.type
_entity_poly.pdbx_seq_one_letter_code
_entity_poly.pdbx_strand_id
1 'polypeptide(L)'
;MSSEKFHWSCKHTWSRSAKNTAWCLLGCSIGDFGTILFFQLTQIPFPVLTIMTLAIINGIITSIILETIILIKQNFTFKNAFKTAVGMSLISMISMEAAMNLTDYLLTGGAMLTWWVVPIMLAVGFVTPWPYNYWRLKKFNQACH
;
A
#
# COMPACT_ATOMS: atom_id res chain seq x y z
N MET A 1 -19.56 15.82 25.30
CA MET A 1 -19.12 15.16 24.05
C MET A 1 -19.29 16.13 22.90
N SER A 2 -18.24 16.81 22.55
CA SER A 2 -18.27 17.60 21.32
C SER A 2 -18.19 16.63 20.15
N SER A 3 -19.28 16.52 19.40
CA SER A 3 -19.22 15.92 18.07
C SER A 3 -18.38 16.83 17.19
N GLU A 4 -17.07 16.68 17.24
CA GLU A 4 -16.23 17.38 16.29
C GLU A 4 -16.64 16.93 14.89
N LYS A 5 -17.20 17.87 14.15
CA LYS A 5 -17.57 17.62 12.76
C LYS A 5 -16.33 17.14 12.01
N PHE A 6 -16.45 16.01 11.33
CA PHE A 6 -15.37 15.46 10.52
C PHE A 6 -14.95 16.49 9.45
N HIS A 7 -13.73 17.01 9.56
CA HIS A 7 -13.22 18.00 8.62
C HIS A 7 -12.14 17.39 7.72
N TRP A 8 -12.31 17.52 6.42
CA TRP A 8 -11.34 17.06 5.41
C TRP A 8 -10.21 18.07 5.16
N SER A 9 -10.15 19.16 5.94
CA SER A 9 -9.28 20.31 5.66
C SER A 9 -8.01 20.38 6.51
N CYS A 10 -7.68 19.35 7.29
CA CYS A 10 -6.48 19.34 8.13
C CYS A 10 -5.23 19.00 7.31
N LYS A 11 -4.43 20.02 7.00
CA LYS A 11 -3.17 19.83 6.25
C LYS A 11 -2.19 18.90 6.95
N HIS A 12 -2.12 18.94 8.28
CA HIS A 12 -1.23 18.07 9.06
C HIS A 12 -1.63 16.60 8.90
N THR A 13 -2.92 16.30 8.93
CA THR A 13 -3.43 14.93 8.72
C THR A 13 -3.17 14.46 7.30
N TRP A 14 -3.37 15.31 6.29
CA TRP A 14 -3.05 14.98 4.90
C TRP A 14 -1.58 14.67 4.72
N SER A 15 -0.69 15.46 5.30
CA SER A 15 0.75 15.22 5.24
C SER A 15 1.14 13.92 5.93
N ARG A 16 0.57 13.64 7.11
CA ARG A 16 0.85 12.41 7.86
C ARG A 16 0.33 11.17 7.13
N SER A 17 -0.89 11.25 6.59
CA SER A 17 -1.46 10.17 5.79
C SER A 17 -0.67 9.94 4.50
N ALA A 18 -0.17 11.00 3.87
CA ALA A 18 0.70 10.87 2.70
C ALA A 18 2.00 10.13 3.02
N LYS A 19 2.65 10.43 4.15
CA LYS A 19 3.84 9.71 4.60
C LYS A 19 3.56 8.23 4.85
N ASN A 20 2.47 7.93 5.54
CA ASN A 20 2.06 6.54 5.79
C ASN A 20 1.78 5.80 4.49
N THR A 21 1.08 6.45 3.57
CA THR A 21 0.77 5.90 2.25
C THR A 21 2.06 5.66 1.45
N ALA A 22 3.02 6.58 1.50
CA ALA A 22 4.30 6.43 0.82
C ALA A 22 5.10 5.22 1.34
N TRP A 23 5.16 5.02 2.64
CA TRP A 23 5.81 3.84 3.23
C TRP A 23 5.11 2.54 2.86
N CYS A 24 3.78 2.52 2.90
CA CYS A 24 2.97 1.39 2.47
C CYS A 24 3.21 1.08 0.98
N LEU A 25 3.23 2.11 0.14
CA LEU A 25 3.49 1.97 -1.30
C LEU A 25 4.89 1.40 -1.56
N LEU A 26 5.90 1.86 -0.83
CA LEU A 26 7.25 1.33 -0.94
C LEU A 26 7.29 -0.18 -0.61
N GLY A 27 6.69 -0.58 0.49
CA GLY A 27 6.61 -1.98 0.90
C GLY A 27 5.84 -2.84 -0.10
N CYS A 28 4.68 -2.37 -0.55
CA CYS A 28 3.86 -3.06 -1.55
C CYS A 28 4.61 -3.19 -2.88
N SER A 29 5.28 -2.12 -3.32
CA SER A 29 6.00 -2.11 -4.59
C SER A 29 7.18 -3.09 -4.62
N ILE A 30 7.89 -3.24 -3.51
CA ILE A 30 9.01 -4.19 -3.43
C ILE A 30 8.53 -5.61 -3.74
N GLY A 31 7.44 -6.06 -3.11
CA GLY A 31 6.90 -7.39 -3.31
C GLY A 31 6.19 -7.57 -4.65
N ASP A 32 5.36 -6.61 -5.02
CA ASP A 32 4.57 -6.65 -6.25
C ASP A 32 5.47 -6.60 -7.49
N PHE A 33 6.28 -5.56 -7.61
CA PHE A 33 7.17 -5.40 -8.76
C PHE A 33 8.26 -6.47 -8.82
N GLY A 34 8.76 -6.88 -7.65
CA GLY A 34 9.72 -7.99 -7.57
C GLY A 34 9.15 -9.30 -8.11
N THR A 35 7.89 -9.59 -7.81
CA THR A 35 7.20 -10.80 -8.30
C THR A 35 6.97 -10.72 -9.81
N ILE A 36 6.43 -9.60 -10.30
CA ILE A 36 6.18 -9.41 -11.74
C ILE A 36 7.51 -9.48 -12.52
N LEU A 37 8.54 -8.80 -12.02
CA LEU A 37 9.85 -8.81 -12.65
C LEU A 37 10.47 -10.21 -12.70
N PHE A 38 10.32 -10.99 -11.61
CA PHE A 38 10.78 -12.38 -11.56
C PHE A 38 10.15 -13.22 -12.68
N PHE A 39 8.84 -13.17 -12.83
CA PHE A 39 8.15 -13.91 -13.90
C PHE A 39 8.48 -13.37 -15.28
N GLN A 40 8.69 -12.06 -15.42
CA GLN A 40 9.06 -11.44 -16.68
C GLN A 40 10.46 -11.87 -17.14
N LEU A 41 11.42 -11.96 -16.21
CA LEU A 41 12.80 -12.37 -16.53
C LEU A 41 12.95 -13.87 -16.74
N THR A 42 12.24 -14.69 -15.96
CA THR A 42 12.32 -16.15 -16.06
C THR A 42 11.44 -16.72 -17.15
N GLN A 43 10.49 -15.94 -17.66
CA GLN A 43 9.54 -16.34 -18.71
C GLN A 43 8.78 -17.64 -18.40
N ILE A 44 8.52 -17.89 -17.11
CA ILE A 44 7.74 -19.04 -16.67
C ILE A 44 6.30 -18.87 -17.15
N PRO A 45 5.69 -19.86 -17.84
CA PRO A 45 4.37 -19.72 -18.46
C PRO A 45 3.23 -19.88 -17.45
N PHE A 46 3.05 -18.89 -16.58
CA PHE A 46 1.88 -18.83 -15.70
C PHE A 46 0.80 -17.92 -16.28
N PRO A 47 -0.49 -18.20 -15.98
CA PRO A 47 -1.57 -17.29 -16.32
C PRO A 47 -1.37 -15.92 -15.68
N VAL A 48 -1.75 -14.86 -16.39
CA VAL A 48 -1.62 -13.47 -15.90
C VAL A 48 -2.28 -13.30 -14.55
N LEU A 49 -3.47 -13.86 -14.38
CA LEU A 49 -4.20 -13.78 -13.10
C LEU A 49 -3.42 -14.39 -11.94
N THR A 50 -2.73 -15.51 -12.17
CA THR A 50 -1.88 -16.15 -11.15
C THR A 50 -0.69 -15.26 -10.78
N ILE A 51 -0.02 -14.67 -11.76
CA ILE A 51 1.11 -13.76 -11.53
C ILE A 51 0.64 -12.54 -10.72
N MET A 52 -0.49 -11.94 -11.10
CA MET A 52 -1.06 -10.79 -10.37
C MET A 52 -1.43 -11.14 -8.94
N THR A 53 -2.04 -12.30 -8.71
CA THR A 53 -2.41 -12.77 -7.37
C THR A 53 -1.17 -12.96 -6.50
N LEU A 54 -0.12 -13.59 -7.02
CA LEU A 54 1.14 -13.76 -6.31
C LEU A 54 1.82 -12.43 -6.03
N ALA A 55 1.79 -11.51 -6.99
CA ALA A 55 2.34 -10.16 -6.82
C ALA A 55 1.63 -9.40 -5.69
N ILE A 56 0.30 -9.45 -5.65
CA ILE A 56 -0.50 -8.83 -4.59
C ILE A 56 -0.16 -9.42 -3.22
N ILE A 57 -0.12 -10.74 -3.12
CA ILE A 57 0.19 -11.43 -1.85
C ILE A 57 1.59 -11.05 -1.37
N ASN A 58 2.58 -11.09 -2.24
CA ASN A 58 3.95 -10.73 -1.88
C ASN A 58 4.08 -9.24 -1.53
N GLY A 59 3.37 -8.37 -2.23
CA GLY A 59 3.33 -6.94 -1.93
C GLY A 59 2.77 -6.67 -0.54
N ILE A 60 1.68 -7.33 -0.17
CA ILE A 60 1.09 -7.21 1.17
C ILE A 60 2.06 -7.74 2.24
N ILE A 61 2.70 -8.87 2.02
CA ILE A 61 3.66 -9.46 2.96
C ILE A 61 4.84 -8.51 3.18
N THR A 62 5.45 -8.00 2.11
CA THR A 62 6.59 -7.07 2.23
C THR A 62 6.19 -5.76 2.87
N SER A 63 4.99 -5.26 2.62
CA SER A 63 4.47 -4.05 3.26
C SER A 63 4.26 -4.24 4.76
N ILE A 64 3.68 -5.37 5.17
CA ILE A 64 3.49 -5.72 6.60
C ILE A 64 4.84 -5.81 7.30
N ILE A 65 5.82 -6.45 6.68
CA ILE A 65 7.18 -6.57 7.23
C ILE A 65 7.80 -5.18 7.43
N LEU A 66 7.73 -4.33 6.41
CA LEU A 66 8.29 -2.98 6.46
C LEU A 66 7.62 -2.13 7.54
N GLU A 67 6.29 -2.13 7.60
CA GLU A 67 5.55 -1.39 8.64
C GLU A 67 5.86 -1.91 10.04
N THR A 68 5.95 -3.22 10.22
CA THR A 68 6.31 -3.83 11.49
C THR A 68 7.69 -3.36 11.95
N ILE A 69 8.68 -3.33 11.05
CA ILE A 69 10.02 -2.83 11.34
C ILE A 69 9.99 -1.36 11.75
N ILE A 70 9.23 -0.53 11.04
CA ILE A 70 9.09 0.90 11.34
C ILE A 70 8.48 1.09 12.74
N LEU A 71 7.43 0.34 13.08
CA LEU A 71 6.78 0.42 14.38
C LEU A 71 7.69 -0.06 15.52
N ILE A 72 8.50 -1.10 15.29
CA ILE A 72 9.50 -1.55 16.28
C ILE A 72 10.52 -0.44 16.55
N LYS A 73 10.96 0.27 15.52
CA LYS A 73 11.85 1.43 15.68
C LYS A 73 11.21 2.58 16.46
N GLN A 74 9.87 2.62 16.52
CA GLN A 74 9.11 3.58 17.32
C GLN A 74 8.79 3.07 18.72
N ASN A 75 9.53 2.08 19.22
CA ASN A 75 9.41 1.49 20.56
C ASN A 75 8.16 0.62 20.77
N PHE A 76 7.53 0.13 19.71
CA PHE A 76 6.51 -0.90 19.83
C PHE A 76 7.13 -2.27 20.03
N THR A 77 6.47 -3.13 20.82
CA THR A 77 6.86 -4.54 20.88
C THR A 77 6.55 -5.23 19.56
N PHE A 78 7.29 -6.28 19.21
CA PHE A 78 7.06 -7.02 17.97
C PHE A 78 5.60 -7.44 17.79
N LYS A 79 4.99 -7.99 18.86
CA LYS A 79 3.59 -8.44 18.82
C LYS A 79 2.62 -7.29 18.52
N ASN A 80 2.80 -6.15 19.20
CA ASN A 80 1.96 -4.97 18.99
C ASN A 80 2.21 -4.33 17.62
N ALA A 81 3.46 -4.26 17.19
CA ALA A 81 3.82 -3.73 15.87
C ALA A 81 3.18 -4.56 14.76
N PHE A 82 3.31 -5.87 14.82
CA PHE A 82 2.72 -6.77 13.82
C PHE A 82 1.19 -6.69 13.81
N LYS A 83 0.57 -6.73 14.98
CA LYS A 83 -0.90 -6.61 15.11
C LYS A 83 -1.41 -5.28 14.56
N THR A 84 -0.69 -4.19 14.82
CA THR A 84 -1.05 -2.86 14.32
C THR A 84 -0.89 -2.79 12.80
N ALA A 85 0.22 -3.29 12.26
CA ALA A 85 0.47 -3.31 10.83
C ALA A 85 -0.63 -4.09 10.09
N VAL A 86 -0.95 -5.29 10.53
CA VAL A 86 -1.98 -6.12 9.91
C VAL A 86 -3.38 -5.51 10.10
N GLY A 87 -3.73 -5.17 11.34
CA GLY A 87 -5.10 -4.73 11.66
C GLY A 87 -5.45 -3.37 11.09
N MET A 88 -4.48 -2.46 11.00
CA MET A 88 -4.73 -1.09 10.62
C MET A 88 -4.50 -0.82 9.13
N SER A 89 -3.63 -1.54 8.48
CA SER A 89 -3.18 -1.20 7.12
C SER A 89 -3.66 -2.18 6.06
N LEU A 90 -4.23 -3.32 6.43
CA LEU A 90 -4.56 -4.38 5.48
C LEU A 90 -5.53 -3.90 4.38
N ILE A 91 -6.58 -3.17 4.74
CA ILE A 91 -7.57 -2.65 3.76
C ILE A 91 -6.90 -1.66 2.80
N SER A 92 -6.05 -0.78 3.33
CA SER A 92 -5.29 0.17 2.53
C SER A 92 -4.34 -0.56 1.56
N MET A 93 -3.64 -1.59 2.03
CA MET A 93 -2.73 -2.40 1.22
C MET A 93 -3.48 -3.13 0.09
N ILE A 94 -4.62 -3.75 0.39
CA ILE A 94 -5.43 -4.45 -0.61
C ILE A 94 -5.93 -3.47 -1.67
N SER A 95 -6.41 -2.29 -1.26
CA SER A 95 -6.87 -1.26 -2.19
C SER A 95 -5.75 -0.78 -3.10
N MET A 96 -4.57 -0.55 -2.54
CA MET A 96 -3.37 -0.10 -3.27
C MET A 96 -2.94 -1.15 -4.30
N GLU A 97 -2.80 -2.40 -3.88
CA GLU A 97 -2.38 -3.50 -4.73
C GLU A 97 -3.38 -3.76 -5.86
N ALA A 98 -4.67 -3.76 -5.54
CA ALA A 98 -5.72 -3.93 -6.54
C ALA A 98 -5.69 -2.81 -7.59
N ALA A 99 -5.52 -1.56 -7.15
CA ALA A 99 -5.44 -0.41 -8.05
C ALA A 99 -4.20 -0.47 -8.96
N MET A 100 -3.05 -0.83 -8.40
CA MET A 100 -1.79 -0.94 -9.15
C MET A 100 -1.87 -2.05 -10.20
N ASN A 101 -2.33 -3.23 -9.80
CA ASN A 101 -2.42 -4.38 -10.70
C ASN A 101 -3.50 -4.19 -11.78
N LEU A 102 -4.63 -3.58 -11.43
CA LEU A 102 -5.66 -3.25 -12.41
C LEU A 102 -5.13 -2.24 -13.43
N THR A 103 -4.37 -1.25 -13.00
CA THR A 103 -3.74 -0.26 -13.88
C THR A 103 -2.77 -0.94 -14.84
N ASP A 104 -1.92 -1.83 -14.34
CA ASP A 104 -0.99 -2.59 -15.18
C ASP A 104 -1.76 -3.41 -16.24
N TYR A 105 -2.77 -4.14 -15.82
CA TYR A 105 -3.60 -4.94 -16.71
C TYR A 105 -4.28 -4.11 -17.80
N LEU A 106 -4.84 -2.94 -17.44
CA LEU A 106 -5.53 -2.07 -18.39
C LEU A 106 -4.57 -1.41 -19.40
N LEU A 107 -3.35 -1.12 -18.98
CA LEU A 107 -2.37 -0.41 -19.81
C LEU A 107 -1.51 -1.36 -20.66
N THR A 108 -1.20 -2.55 -20.16
CA THR A 108 -0.31 -3.50 -20.82
C THR A 108 -1.02 -4.74 -21.34
N GLY A 109 -2.25 -5.01 -20.90
CA GLY A 109 -2.98 -6.22 -21.21
C GLY A 109 -2.55 -7.43 -20.39
N GLY A 110 -1.68 -7.27 -19.40
CA GLY A 110 -1.17 -8.35 -18.56
C GLY A 110 -0.40 -7.84 -17.36
N ALA A 111 0.40 -8.70 -16.73
CA ALA A 111 1.30 -8.34 -15.65
C ALA A 111 2.70 -8.10 -16.22
N MET A 112 2.99 -6.86 -16.61
CA MET A 112 4.27 -6.49 -17.24
C MET A 112 4.78 -5.18 -16.70
N LEU A 113 5.99 -5.19 -16.12
CA LEU A 113 6.68 -3.97 -15.70
C LEU A 113 7.34 -3.32 -16.92
N THR A 114 6.83 -2.16 -17.30
CA THR A 114 7.45 -1.29 -18.30
C THR A 114 7.75 0.06 -17.65
N TRP A 115 8.82 0.71 -18.10
CA TRP A 115 9.30 1.94 -17.47
C TRP A 115 8.27 3.08 -17.49
N TRP A 116 7.35 3.09 -18.45
CA TRP A 116 6.31 4.12 -18.55
C TRP A 116 5.06 3.79 -17.73
N VAL A 117 4.79 2.50 -17.46
CA VAL A 117 3.65 2.04 -16.65
C VAL A 117 3.94 2.17 -15.16
N VAL A 118 5.18 1.93 -14.74
CA VAL A 118 5.58 1.97 -13.32
C VAL A 118 5.23 3.30 -12.65
N PRO A 119 5.55 4.49 -13.20
CA PRO A 119 5.16 5.75 -12.59
C PRO A 119 3.64 5.91 -12.46
N ILE A 120 2.88 5.42 -13.44
CA ILE A 120 1.41 5.49 -13.42
C ILE A 120 0.85 4.57 -12.34
N MET A 121 1.37 3.34 -12.22
CA MET A 121 1.00 2.40 -11.16
C MET A 121 1.27 2.99 -9.77
N LEU A 122 2.44 3.60 -9.59
CA LEU A 122 2.81 4.24 -8.32
C LEU A 122 1.88 5.42 -7.99
N ALA A 123 1.56 6.25 -8.96
CA ALA A 123 0.64 7.37 -8.76
C ALA A 123 -0.76 6.90 -8.39
N VAL A 124 -1.31 5.92 -9.10
CA VAL A 124 -2.63 5.33 -8.81
C VAL A 124 -2.63 4.64 -7.45
N GLY A 125 -1.58 3.86 -7.16
CA GLY A 125 -1.41 3.17 -5.88
C GLY A 125 -1.28 4.11 -4.70
N PHE A 126 -0.70 5.30 -4.90
CA PHE A 126 -0.60 6.32 -3.86
C PHE A 126 -1.95 7.01 -3.61
N VAL A 127 -2.61 7.45 -4.67
CA VAL A 127 -3.84 8.25 -4.58
C VAL A 127 -5.02 7.41 -4.07
N THR A 128 -5.10 6.15 -4.45
CA THR A 128 -6.24 5.29 -4.10
C THR A 128 -6.44 5.11 -2.60
N PRO A 129 -5.42 4.74 -1.78
CA PRO A 129 -5.60 4.57 -0.35
C PRO A 129 -5.42 5.86 0.46
N TRP A 130 -4.92 6.93 -0.14
CA TRP A 130 -4.59 8.17 0.58
C TRP A 130 -5.79 8.79 1.30
N PRO A 131 -6.97 9.00 0.67
CA PRO A 131 -8.15 9.48 1.37
C PRO A 131 -8.62 8.54 2.49
N TYR A 132 -8.53 7.24 2.27
CA TYR A 132 -8.86 6.24 3.28
C TYR A 132 -7.93 6.35 4.50
N ASN A 133 -6.63 6.51 4.28
CA ASN A 133 -5.67 6.70 5.35
C ASN A 133 -5.92 8.01 6.13
N TYR A 134 -6.30 9.09 5.45
CA TYR A 134 -6.73 10.33 6.08
C TYR A 134 -7.93 10.09 7.00
N TRP A 135 -8.96 9.45 6.47
CA TRP A 135 -10.17 9.15 7.22
C TRP A 135 -9.87 8.31 8.47
N ARG A 136 -9.00 7.32 8.34
CA ARG A 136 -8.59 6.48 9.48
C ARG A 136 -7.87 7.26 10.56
N LEU A 137 -6.91 8.09 10.18
CA LEU A 137 -6.19 8.93 11.15
C LEU A 137 -7.11 9.87 11.89
N LYS A 138 -8.10 10.43 11.23
CA LYS A 138 -9.12 11.26 11.86
C LYS A 138 -10.03 10.47 12.78
N LYS A 139 -10.53 9.33 12.33
CA LYS A 139 -11.48 8.50 13.08
C LYS A 139 -10.87 7.98 14.38
N PHE A 140 -9.61 7.61 14.37
CA PHE A 140 -8.93 7.04 15.54
C PHE A 140 -8.12 8.08 16.33
N ASN A 141 -8.33 9.37 16.10
CA ASN A 141 -7.66 10.48 16.79
C ASN A 141 -6.12 10.38 16.80
N GLN A 142 -5.54 9.84 15.75
CA GLN A 142 -4.09 9.68 15.61
C GLN A 142 -3.43 10.85 14.86
N ALA A 143 -4.20 11.88 14.56
CA ALA A 143 -3.72 13.03 13.80
C ALA A 143 -4.31 14.32 14.34
N CYS A 144 -3.65 15.43 14.03
CA CYS A 144 -4.06 16.78 14.48
C CYS A 144 -4.03 16.97 16.01
N HIS A 145 -2.94 16.55 16.61
CA HIS A 145 -2.61 16.93 17.99
C HIS A 145 -1.55 18.02 18.00
#